data_bf3c4e3cf05c0227f0b41bbbd97eff73
#
_entry.id   bf3c4e3cf05c0227f0b41bbbd97eff73
#
_cell.length_a   1.000
_cell.length_b   1.000
_cell.length_c   1.000
_cell.angle_alpha   90.00
_cell.angle_beta   90.00
_cell.angle_gamma   90.00
#
_symmetry.space_group_name_H-M   'P 1'
#
loop_
_entity.id
_entity.type
_entity.pdbx_description
1 polymer ?
#
loop_
_entity_poly.entity_id
_entity_poly.type
_entity_poly.pdbx_seq_one_letter_code
_entity_poly.pdbx_strand_id
1 'polypeptide(L)'
;TNWVRNLSFNVSGHVLHTIYWTNMTPDPKKEPQGPLVDAIKEKFGSLEAMMKEFKAASQGVEGSGWGILGVDPMSKTLVICGAEKHQNLEIPGLVPILVCDVWEHAYYLKHQNLRADYIEDFCRLINWDDVERRYQEAMAS
;
A
#
# COMPACT_ATOMS: atom_id res chain seq x y z
N THR A 1 22.52 -17.63 -5.48
CA THR A 1 21.93 -16.41 -6.04
C THR A 1 20.44 -16.59 -6.34
N ASN A 2 20.03 -17.65 -7.06
CA ASN A 2 18.62 -17.91 -7.34
C ASN A 2 17.82 -18.17 -6.06
N TRP A 3 18.40 -18.83 -5.08
CA TRP A 3 17.74 -19.13 -3.83
C TRP A 3 17.40 -17.86 -3.04
N VAL A 4 18.32 -16.93 -2.93
CA VAL A 4 18.11 -15.64 -2.24
C VAL A 4 17.02 -14.84 -2.95
N ARG A 5 17.05 -14.78 -4.27
CA ARG A 5 16.05 -14.10 -5.07
C ARG A 5 14.66 -14.71 -4.86
N ASN A 6 14.56 -16.03 -4.89
CA ASN A 6 13.29 -16.73 -4.71
C ASN A 6 12.76 -16.54 -3.29
N LEU A 7 13.63 -16.55 -2.29
CA LEU A 7 13.25 -16.29 -0.91
C LEU A 7 12.68 -14.87 -0.76
N SER A 8 13.39 -13.88 -1.29
CA SER A 8 12.93 -12.49 -1.25
C SER A 8 11.57 -12.33 -1.93
N PHE A 9 11.39 -12.91 -3.10
CA PHE A 9 10.13 -12.87 -3.83
C PHE A 9 8.98 -13.49 -3.01
N ASN A 10 9.18 -14.69 -2.48
CA ASN A 10 8.12 -15.42 -1.78
C ASN A 10 7.76 -14.79 -0.43
N VAL A 11 8.75 -14.35 0.34
CA VAL A 11 8.52 -13.71 1.65
C VAL A 11 7.83 -12.37 1.47
N SER A 12 8.30 -11.54 0.55
CA SER A 12 7.68 -10.24 0.27
C SER A 12 6.26 -10.42 -0.24
N GLY A 13 6.03 -11.39 -1.13
CA GLY A 13 4.69 -11.69 -1.62
C GLY A 13 3.74 -12.12 -0.50
N HIS A 14 4.19 -12.97 0.41
CA HIS A 14 3.39 -13.38 1.55
C HIS A 14 3.02 -12.20 2.46
N VAL A 15 4.00 -11.36 2.80
CA VAL A 15 3.77 -10.20 3.67
C VAL A 15 2.79 -9.22 3.02
N LEU A 16 3.01 -8.87 1.75
CA LEU A 16 2.16 -7.91 1.05
C LEU A 16 0.73 -8.41 0.89
N HIS A 17 0.52 -9.69 0.53
CA HIS A 17 -0.82 -10.24 0.43
C HIS A 17 -1.52 -10.32 1.78
N THR A 18 -0.80 -10.64 2.86
CA THR A 18 -1.36 -10.65 4.21
C THR A 18 -1.88 -9.26 4.60
N ILE A 19 -1.12 -8.22 4.30
CA ILE A 19 -1.54 -6.83 4.56
C ILE A 19 -2.72 -6.47 3.66
N TYR A 20 -2.66 -6.80 2.38
CA TYR A 20 -3.69 -6.49 1.39
C TYR A 20 -5.08 -6.98 1.82
N TRP A 21 -5.17 -8.24 2.27
CA TRP A 21 -6.45 -8.82 2.68
C TRP A 21 -7.08 -8.08 3.85
N THR A 22 -6.28 -7.64 4.83
CA THR A 22 -6.77 -6.90 6.00
C THR A 22 -6.96 -5.42 5.74
N ASN A 23 -6.33 -4.88 4.68
CA ASN A 23 -6.51 -3.49 4.27
C ASN A 23 -7.87 -3.21 3.62
N MET A 24 -8.68 -4.22 3.38
CA MET A 24 -10.00 -4.06 2.76
C MET A 24 -11.12 -4.43 3.71
N THR A 25 -12.25 -3.75 3.58
CA THR A 25 -13.47 -4.07 4.33
C THR A 25 -14.70 -3.75 3.48
N PRO A 26 -15.79 -4.54 3.59
CA PRO A 26 -17.05 -4.19 2.94
C PRO A 26 -17.77 -3.00 3.57
N ASP A 27 -17.32 -2.55 4.76
CA ASP A 27 -17.93 -1.45 5.50
C ASP A 27 -16.85 -0.40 5.87
N PRO A 28 -16.31 0.32 4.86
CA PRO A 28 -15.20 1.24 5.08
C PRO A 28 -15.62 2.55 5.74
N LYS A 29 -14.77 3.06 6.62
CA LYS A 29 -14.86 4.44 7.11
C LYS A 29 -14.27 5.39 6.06
N LYS A 30 -14.61 6.66 6.16
CA LYS A 30 -14.15 7.67 5.20
C LYS A 30 -12.69 8.06 5.40
N GLU A 31 -12.20 7.96 6.63
CA GLU A 31 -10.84 8.39 7.00
C GLU A 31 -10.35 7.64 8.24
N PRO A 32 -9.03 7.63 8.51
CA PRO A 32 -8.50 7.09 9.76
C PRO A 32 -9.02 7.87 10.98
N GLN A 33 -9.15 7.18 12.09
CA GLN A 33 -9.74 7.73 13.32
C GLN A 33 -8.70 7.96 14.43
N GLY A 34 -7.45 8.22 14.10
CA GLY A 34 -6.39 8.39 15.09
C GLY A 34 -5.25 9.25 14.57
N PRO A 35 -4.04 9.11 15.12
CA PRO A 35 -2.90 9.97 14.76
C PRO A 35 -2.47 9.89 13.29
N LEU A 36 -2.86 8.85 12.55
CA LEU A 36 -2.53 8.74 11.13
C LEU A 36 -3.09 9.91 10.32
N VAL A 37 -4.29 10.38 10.62
CA VAL A 37 -4.89 11.50 9.88
C VAL A 37 -4.05 12.77 10.02
N ASP A 38 -3.50 13.03 11.19
CA ASP A 38 -2.62 14.18 11.41
C ASP A 38 -1.30 14.03 10.68
N ALA A 39 -0.71 12.84 10.70
CA ALA A 39 0.51 12.56 9.96
C ALA A 39 0.33 12.72 8.45
N ILE A 40 -0.81 12.30 7.92
CA ILE A 40 -1.16 12.50 6.50
C ILE A 40 -1.27 13.98 6.18
N LYS A 41 -1.96 14.75 7.00
CA LYS A 41 -2.11 16.20 6.80
C LYS A 41 -0.77 16.92 6.86
N GLU A 42 0.07 16.55 7.80
CA GLU A 42 1.41 17.13 7.93
C GLU A 42 2.29 16.85 6.71
N LYS A 43 2.31 15.60 6.24
CA LYS A 43 3.18 15.17 5.15
C LYS A 43 2.66 15.56 3.76
N PHE A 44 1.36 15.43 3.53
CA PHE A 44 0.75 15.56 2.19
C PHE A 44 -0.21 16.74 2.08
N GLY A 45 -0.58 17.37 3.18
CA GLY A 45 -1.53 18.48 3.21
C GLY A 45 -2.97 18.07 3.47
N SER A 46 -3.40 16.94 2.92
CA SER A 46 -4.75 16.39 3.11
C SER A 46 -4.80 14.91 2.78
N LEU A 47 -5.85 14.24 3.22
CA LEU A 47 -6.10 12.86 2.85
C LEU A 47 -6.28 12.71 1.33
N GLU A 48 -6.97 13.67 0.70
CA GLU A 48 -7.17 13.67 -0.75
C GLU A 48 -5.85 13.77 -1.51
N ALA A 49 -4.95 14.64 -1.07
CA ALA A 49 -3.62 14.79 -1.68
C ALA A 49 -2.80 13.51 -1.54
N MET A 50 -2.83 12.88 -0.37
CA MET A 50 -2.16 11.60 -0.15
C MET A 50 -2.74 10.50 -1.04
N MET A 51 -4.06 10.41 -1.13
CA MET A 51 -4.72 9.41 -1.97
C MET A 51 -4.39 9.62 -3.45
N LYS A 52 -4.29 10.87 -3.89
CA LYS A 52 -3.88 11.18 -5.26
C LYS A 52 -2.47 10.66 -5.56
N GLU A 53 -1.53 10.87 -4.66
CA GLU A 53 -0.16 10.34 -4.81
C GLU A 53 -0.15 8.82 -4.76
N PHE A 54 -0.89 8.21 -3.84
CA PHE A 54 -0.98 6.76 -3.71
C PHE A 54 -1.54 6.12 -4.98
N LYS A 55 -2.62 6.68 -5.52
CA LYS A 55 -3.20 6.22 -6.79
C LYS A 55 -2.21 6.36 -7.95
N ALA A 56 -1.51 7.49 -8.02
CA ALA A 56 -0.53 7.72 -9.08
C ALA A 56 0.63 6.72 -8.98
N ALA A 57 1.15 6.45 -7.79
CA ALA A 57 2.20 5.46 -7.59
C ALA A 57 1.74 4.05 -7.97
N SER A 58 0.52 3.68 -7.58
CA SER A 58 -0.06 2.38 -7.91
C SER A 58 -0.28 2.22 -9.43
N GLN A 59 -0.81 3.26 -10.06
CA GLN A 59 -1.03 3.29 -11.51
C GLN A 59 0.29 3.21 -12.29
N GLY A 60 1.33 3.85 -11.79
CA GLY A 60 2.62 3.97 -12.45
C GLY A 60 3.54 2.75 -12.33
N VAL A 61 3.16 1.73 -11.57
CA VAL A 61 3.95 0.50 -11.47
C VAL A 61 4.00 -0.18 -12.84
N GLU A 62 5.22 -0.42 -13.33
CA GLU A 62 5.40 -1.11 -14.60
C GLU A 62 5.21 -2.61 -14.43
N GLY A 63 4.29 -3.18 -15.21
CA GLY A 63 3.97 -4.59 -15.11
C GLY A 63 3.23 -4.93 -13.82
N SER A 64 3.57 -6.05 -13.22
CA SER A 64 2.96 -6.53 -11.98
C SER A 64 3.68 -5.96 -10.76
N GLY A 65 2.93 -5.59 -9.75
CA GLY A 65 3.53 -5.05 -8.53
C GLY A 65 2.51 -4.50 -7.54
N TRP A 66 2.92 -3.48 -6.80
CA TRP A 66 2.17 -2.93 -5.68
C TRP A 66 2.36 -1.43 -5.57
N GLY A 67 1.28 -0.72 -5.21
CA GLY A 67 1.38 0.62 -4.64
C GLY A 67 1.46 0.48 -3.13
N ILE A 68 2.37 1.22 -2.48
CA ILE A 68 2.64 1.08 -1.06
C ILE A 68 2.66 2.44 -0.38
N LEU A 69 1.91 2.57 0.72
CA LEU A 69 2.09 3.61 1.72
C LEU A 69 2.74 2.95 2.93
N GLY A 70 3.86 3.47 3.36
CA GLY A 70 4.58 2.90 4.50
C GLY A 70 5.17 3.95 5.41
N VAL A 71 5.79 3.47 6.50
CA VAL A 71 6.52 4.29 7.46
C VAL A 71 8.00 3.98 7.34
N ASP A 72 8.81 5.01 7.11
CA ASP A 72 10.26 4.86 7.18
C ASP A 72 10.65 4.75 8.67
N PRO A 73 11.26 3.62 9.08
CA PRO A 73 11.55 3.39 10.50
C PRO A 73 12.60 4.33 11.09
N MET A 74 13.46 4.91 10.26
CA MET A 74 14.49 5.84 10.73
C MET A 74 13.95 7.25 10.95
N SER A 75 13.26 7.79 9.96
CA SER A 75 12.70 9.15 10.04
C SER A 75 11.32 9.20 10.68
N LYS A 76 10.64 8.06 10.82
CA LYS A 76 9.26 7.96 11.31
C LYS A 76 8.28 8.78 10.49
N THR A 77 8.56 8.89 9.18
CA THR A 77 7.71 9.62 8.25
C THR A 77 6.99 8.68 7.28
N LEU A 78 5.86 9.15 6.75
CA LEU A 78 5.11 8.43 5.73
C LEU A 78 5.80 8.55 4.38
N VAL A 79 5.84 7.45 3.64
CA VAL A 79 6.42 7.38 2.30
C VAL A 79 5.49 6.60 1.39
N ILE A 80 5.30 7.10 0.17
CA ILE A 80 4.57 6.39 -0.89
C ILE A 80 5.59 5.92 -1.92
N CYS A 81 5.50 4.66 -2.32
CA CYS A 81 6.33 4.10 -3.38
C CYS A 81 5.59 3.02 -4.15
N GLY A 82 6.16 2.64 -5.30
CA GLY A 82 5.73 1.47 -6.05
C GLY A 82 6.77 0.36 -5.91
N ALA A 83 6.31 -0.89 -5.89
CA ALA A 83 7.19 -2.05 -5.97
C ALA A 83 6.84 -2.84 -7.21
N GLU A 84 7.84 -3.23 -7.99
CA GLU A 84 7.65 -4.15 -9.10
C GLU A 84 7.72 -5.58 -8.58
N LYS A 85 6.85 -6.44 -9.08
CA LYS A 85 6.66 -7.79 -8.55
C LYS A 85 6.32 -7.70 -7.05
N HIS A 86 7.12 -8.29 -6.17
CA HIS A 86 6.91 -8.21 -4.72
C HIS A 86 8.08 -7.53 -4.00
N GLN A 87 9.25 -7.43 -4.62
CA GLN A 87 10.46 -7.01 -3.92
C GLN A 87 11.32 -5.98 -4.66
N ASN A 88 11.04 -5.72 -5.94
CA ASN A 88 11.86 -4.79 -6.73
C ASN A 88 11.42 -3.35 -6.49
N LEU A 89 12.38 -2.45 -6.33
CA LEU A 89 12.17 -1.01 -6.13
C LEU A 89 11.56 -0.64 -4.77
N GLU A 90 11.43 -1.60 -3.86
CA GLU A 90 11.04 -1.29 -2.49
C GLU A 90 12.12 -0.49 -1.78
N ILE A 91 11.70 0.39 -0.88
CA ILE A 91 12.61 1.11 0.00
C ILE A 91 13.01 0.17 1.14
N PRO A 92 14.32 -0.12 1.34
CA PRO A 92 14.75 -1.02 2.40
C PRO A 92 14.27 -0.58 3.78
N GLY A 93 13.71 -1.51 4.53
CA GLY A 93 13.24 -1.27 5.89
C GLY A 93 11.90 -0.56 5.99
N LEU A 94 11.29 -0.15 4.89
CA LEU A 94 9.96 0.47 4.91
C LEU A 94 8.94 -0.47 5.53
N VAL A 95 8.12 0.03 6.45
CA VAL A 95 7.05 -0.73 7.08
C VAL A 95 5.74 -0.43 6.35
N PRO A 96 5.22 -1.36 5.54
CA PRO A 96 3.98 -1.11 4.79
C PRO A 96 2.78 -1.02 5.73
N ILE A 97 1.90 -0.05 5.49
CA ILE A 97 0.64 0.09 6.25
C ILE A 97 -0.59 0.02 5.34
N LEU A 98 -0.45 0.44 4.07
CA LEU A 98 -1.50 0.35 3.07
C LEU A 98 -0.86 -0.12 1.77
N VAL A 99 -1.38 -1.20 1.19
CA VAL A 99 -0.85 -1.78 -0.04
C VAL A 99 -1.98 -2.04 -1.03
N CYS A 100 -1.74 -1.73 -2.29
CA CYS A 100 -2.65 -2.01 -3.39
C CYS A 100 -1.98 -3.00 -4.35
N ASP A 101 -2.58 -4.18 -4.49
CA ASP A 101 -2.11 -5.20 -5.43
C ASP A 101 -2.45 -4.77 -6.85
N VAL A 102 -1.45 -4.53 -7.68
CA VAL A 102 -1.63 -4.18 -9.09
C VAL A 102 -1.10 -5.25 -10.04
N TRP A 103 -0.98 -6.47 -9.56
CA TRP A 103 -0.84 -7.63 -10.44
C TRP A 103 -2.11 -7.80 -11.27
N GLU A 104 -2.01 -8.26 -12.50
CA GLU A 104 -3.17 -8.41 -13.39
C GLU A 104 -4.27 -9.27 -12.78
N HIS A 105 -3.91 -10.30 -12.01
CA HIS A 105 -4.90 -11.16 -11.37
C HIS A 105 -5.85 -10.40 -10.42
N ALA A 106 -5.42 -9.27 -9.87
CA ALA A 106 -6.22 -8.49 -8.93
C ALA A 106 -7.39 -7.76 -9.61
N TYR A 107 -7.27 -7.45 -10.90
CA TYR A 107 -8.29 -6.65 -11.61
C TYR A 107 -8.76 -7.22 -12.93
N TYR A 108 -8.13 -8.25 -13.46
CA TYR A 108 -8.37 -8.77 -14.82
C TYR A 108 -9.81 -9.19 -15.04
N LEU A 109 -10.41 -9.92 -14.10
CA LEU A 109 -11.77 -10.45 -14.26
C LEU A 109 -12.83 -9.36 -14.25
N LYS A 110 -12.62 -8.30 -13.46
CA LYS A 110 -13.60 -7.23 -13.31
C LYS A 110 -13.35 -6.06 -14.26
N HIS A 111 -12.10 -5.68 -14.46
CA HIS A 111 -11.72 -4.44 -15.13
C HIS A 111 -10.96 -4.63 -16.46
N GLN A 112 -10.62 -5.84 -16.86
CA GLN A 112 -10.05 -6.18 -18.18
C GLN A 112 -8.98 -5.19 -18.67
N ASN A 113 -7.90 -4.96 -17.92
CA ASN A 113 -6.81 -4.02 -18.19
C ASN A 113 -7.08 -2.56 -17.80
N LEU A 114 -8.21 -2.25 -17.16
CA LEU A 114 -8.48 -0.91 -16.66
C LEU A 114 -7.96 -0.78 -15.21
N ARG A 115 -6.61 -0.74 -15.09
CA ARG A 115 -5.94 -0.65 -13.79
C ARG A 115 -6.44 0.55 -12.97
N ALA A 116 -6.64 1.70 -13.62
CA ALA A 116 -7.09 2.91 -12.94
C ALA A 116 -8.44 2.72 -12.25
N ASP A 117 -9.40 2.08 -12.93
CA ASP A 117 -10.74 1.82 -12.38
C ASP A 117 -10.67 0.85 -11.20
N TYR A 118 -9.83 -0.17 -11.30
CA TYR A 118 -9.58 -1.09 -10.20
C TYR A 118 -9.02 -0.37 -8.97
N ILE A 119 -8.03 0.49 -9.16
CA ILE A 119 -7.43 1.25 -8.07
C ILE A 119 -8.46 2.15 -7.39
N GLU A 120 -9.33 2.81 -8.17
CA GLU A 120 -10.43 3.60 -7.62
C GLU A 120 -11.38 2.74 -6.76
N ASP A 121 -11.74 1.57 -7.24
CA ASP A 121 -12.60 0.64 -6.49
C ASP A 121 -11.92 0.15 -5.21
N PHE A 122 -10.63 -0.19 -5.29
CA PHE A 122 -9.85 -0.57 -4.11
C PHE A 122 -9.87 0.54 -3.06
N CYS A 123 -9.65 1.78 -3.48
CA CYS A 123 -9.60 2.91 -2.55
C CYS A 123 -10.92 3.15 -1.82
N ARG A 124 -12.04 2.70 -2.38
CA ARG A 124 -13.36 2.76 -1.71
C ARG A 124 -13.54 1.69 -0.65
N LEU A 125 -12.68 0.67 -0.63
CA LEU A 125 -12.79 -0.47 0.29
C LEU A 125 -11.73 -0.43 1.41
N ILE A 126 -10.95 0.63 1.50
CA ILE A 126 -9.86 0.72 2.47
C ILE A 126 -10.38 0.60 3.89
N ASN A 127 -9.82 -0.36 4.62
CA ASN A 127 -10.05 -0.54 6.05
C ASN A 127 -9.14 0.40 6.84
N TRP A 128 -9.57 1.64 7.02
CA TRP A 128 -8.76 2.65 7.71
C TRP A 128 -8.41 2.28 9.16
N ASP A 129 -9.23 1.46 9.81
CA ASP A 129 -8.92 0.96 11.15
C ASP A 129 -7.68 0.05 11.12
N ASP A 130 -7.55 -0.81 10.10
CA ASP A 130 -6.36 -1.65 9.92
C ASP A 130 -5.12 -0.81 9.60
N VAL A 131 -5.26 0.15 8.69
CA VAL A 131 -4.15 1.05 8.31
C VAL A 131 -3.68 1.86 9.51
N GLU A 132 -4.60 2.39 10.31
CA GLU A 132 -4.30 3.13 11.53
C GLU A 132 -3.55 2.26 12.55
N ARG A 133 -4.01 1.05 12.77
CA ARG A 133 -3.36 0.10 13.68
C ARG A 133 -1.93 -0.18 13.25
N ARG A 134 -1.72 -0.44 11.95
CA ARG A 134 -0.39 -0.67 11.39
C ARG A 134 0.51 0.54 11.52
N TYR A 135 -0.04 1.74 11.32
CA TYR A 135 0.69 2.98 11.51
C TYR A 135 1.17 3.12 12.96
N GLN A 136 0.26 2.94 13.92
CA GLN A 136 0.61 3.05 15.34
C GLN A 136 1.67 2.03 15.75
N GLU A 137 1.56 0.79 15.29
CA GLU A 137 2.57 -0.24 15.54
C GLU A 137 3.93 0.15 14.95
N ALA A 138 3.97 0.67 13.74
CA ALA A 138 5.20 1.12 13.09
C ALA A 138 5.84 2.28 13.84
N MET A 139 5.05 3.22 14.35
CA MET A 139 5.55 4.37 15.11
C MET A 139 6.06 3.97 16.50
N ALA A 140 5.53 2.91 17.09
CA ALA A 140 5.93 2.43 18.42
C ALA A 140 7.22 1.59 18.41
N SER A 141 7.63 1.13 17.24
CA SER A 141 8.83 0.27 17.08
C SER A 141 10.14 1.04 17.24
#